data_e41ccf45d46f7f4d0a06b0dcf0f98db8
#
_entry.id   e41ccf45d46f7f4d0a06b0dcf0f98db8
#
_cell.length_a   1.000
_cell.length_b   1.000
_cell.length_c   1.000
_cell.angle_alpha   90.00
_cell.angle_beta   90.00
_cell.angle_gamma   90.00
#
_symmetry.space_group_name_H-M   'P 1'
#
loop_
_entity.id
_entity.type
_entity.pdbx_description
1 polymer ?
#
loop_
_entity_poly.entity_id
_entity_poly.type
_entity_poly.pdbx_seq_one_letter_code
_entity_poly.pdbx_strand_id
1 'polypeptide(L)'
;MKKGWEPRLLPERRIGLMTHLVAGYHAEQPLSDAEISALFGLVALRLCTSVCYSTAELTKRPDNEYLQVSAKPAWDLLAKLREFEPFVVACHLRQACGMPTDTGRGKEAILDARERHLGRNLSVSFADPLKIVRGAGAYLYDEQGAEYLDMVNNVCHVGHCHPRVVAAGAAQMARLNTNTRFLHDNLVDYTERLLATMPDELSVAMFVNSGSEANELAMRLARTFTGSREFLVVDGAYHGNTNACVEASPYKFDGPGGQGAPSHVSKVLLPDPYRRSS
;
A
#
# COMPACT_ATOMS: atom_id res chain seq x y z
N MET A 1 16.90 -8.20 19.96
CA MET A 1 15.59 -7.88 20.58
C MET A 1 14.73 -7.18 19.54
N LYS A 2 13.76 -7.86 18.97
CA LYS A 2 12.76 -7.24 18.08
C LYS A 2 11.76 -6.52 18.99
N LYS A 3 11.88 -5.20 19.13
CA LYS A 3 10.81 -4.40 19.72
C LYS A 3 9.59 -4.55 18.79
N GLY A 4 8.49 -5.05 19.34
CA GLY A 4 7.22 -5.14 18.63
C GLY A 4 6.78 -3.77 18.15
N TRP A 5 6.16 -3.73 17.02
CA TRP A 5 5.45 -2.57 16.52
C TRP A 5 4.29 -2.28 17.47
N GLU A 6 4.28 -1.10 18.07
CA GLU A 6 3.12 -0.64 18.83
C GLU A 6 2.17 0.09 17.88
N PRO A 7 0.90 -0.35 17.77
CA PRO A 7 -0.08 0.34 16.95
C PRO A 7 -0.30 1.76 17.48
N ARG A 8 -0.39 2.73 16.57
CA ARG A 8 -0.81 4.08 16.90
C ARG A 8 -2.33 4.05 17.08
N LEU A 9 -2.79 3.87 18.30
CA LEU A 9 -4.22 4.00 18.61
C LEU A 9 -4.63 5.44 18.30
N LEU A 10 -5.63 5.60 17.43
CA LEU A 10 -6.27 6.90 17.25
C LEU A 10 -6.72 7.42 18.61
N PRO A 11 -6.60 8.73 18.89
CA PRO A 11 -7.04 9.26 20.17
C PRO A 11 -8.51 8.90 20.35
N GLU A 12 -8.80 7.95 21.22
CA GLU A 12 -10.16 7.46 21.57
C GLU A 12 -11.14 8.60 21.85
N ARG A 13 -10.65 9.74 22.30
CA ARG A 13 -11.39 10.96 22.58
C ARG A 13 -12.05 11.62 21.36
N ARG A 14 -11.57 11.35 20.11
CA ARG A 14 -12.10 12.04 18.92
C ARG A 14 -13.28 11.33 18.26
N ILE A 15 -13.37 10.01 18.40
CA ILE A 15 -14.46 9.19 17.84
C ILE A 15 -15.44 8.77 18.96
N GLY A 16 -15.06 8.87 20.22
CA GLY A 16 -15.80 8.33 21.37
C GLY A 16 -17.26 8.74 21.45
N LEU A 17 -17.59 10.01 21.15
CA LEU A 17 -19.01 10.43 21.17
C LEU A 17 -19.81 9.75 20.05
N MET A 18 -19.24 9.61 18.86
CA MET A 18 -19.90 8.95 17.74
C MET A 18 -20.11 7.46 18.01
N THR A 19 -19.14 6.77 18.60
CA THR A 19 -19.28 5.35 18.96
C THR A 19 -20.37 5.12 19.99
N HIS A 20 -20.47 5.97 21.02
CA HIS A 20 -21.54 5.87 22.02
C HIS A 20 -22.94 6.12 21.43
N LEU A 21 -23.06 7.14 20.56
CA LEU A 21 -24.34 7.43 19.89
C LEU A 21 -24.78 6.27 18.99
N VAL A 22 -23.87 5.74 18.19
CA VAL A 22 -24.18 4.65 17.26
C VAL A 22 -24.45 3.35 18.01
N ALA A 23 -23.72 3.04 19.07
CA ALA A 23 -23.96 1.87 19.90
C ALA A 23 -25.34 1.95 20.60
N GLY A 24 -25.68 3.12 21.15
CA GLY A 24 -27.00 3.35 21.75
C GLY A 24 -28.14 3.21 20.73
N TYR A 25 -27.99 3.76 19.55
CA TYR A 25 -28.96 3.59 18.46
C TYR A 25 -29.09 2.12 18.02
N HIS A 26 -27.95 1.45 17.84
CA HIS A 26 -27.90 0.04 17.42
C HIS A 26 -28.60 -0.89 18.44
N ALA A 27 -28.52 -0.58 19.72
CA ALA A 27 -29.20 -1.36 20.79
C ALA A 27 -30.71 -1.35 20.65
N GLU A 28 -31.30 -0.23 20.23
CA GLU A 28 -32.74 -0.07 20.03
C GLU A 28 -33.19 -0.45 18.61
N GLN A 29 -32.38 -0.07 17.63
CA GLN A 29 -32.61 -0.31 16.20
C GLN A 29 -31.32 -0.91 15.58
N PRO A 30 -31.27 -2.24 15.43
CA PRO A 30 -30.08 -2.90 14.90
C PRO A 30 -29.69 -2.41 13.51
N LEU A 31 -28.46 -1.93 13.39
CA LEU A 31 -27.85 -1.52 12.12
C LEU A 31 -27.20 -2.72 11.45
N SER A 32 -27.30 -2.82 10.14
CA SER A 32 -26.57 -3.78 9.32
C SER A 32 -25.12 -3.35 9.14
N ASP A 33 -24.25 -4.28 8.70
CA ASP A 33 -22.86 -4.00 8.37
C ASP A 33 -22.71 -2.93 7.27
N ALA A 34 -23.60 -2.96 6.28
CA ALA A 34 -23.62 -1.99 5.20
C ALA A 34 -23.95 -0.57 5.69
N GLU A 35 -24.92 -0.46 6.61
CA GLU A 35 -25.30 0.83 7.21
C GLU A 35 -24.14 1.40 8.03
N ILE A 36 -23.51 0.60 8.90
CA ILE A 36 -22.34 1.05 9.68
C ILE A 36 -21.20 1.50 8.77
N SER A 37 -20.94 0.76 7.70
CA SER A 37 -19.91 1.11 6.72
C SER A 37 -20.19 2.43 6.00
N ALA A 38 -21.46 2.75 5.77
CA ALA A 38 -21.90 3.97 5.08
C ALA A 38 -21.92 5.21 5.98
N LEU A 39 -22.04 5.06 7.31
CA LEU A 39 -22.29 6.17 8.24
C LEU A 39 -21.29 7.32 8.11
N PHE A 40 -19.99 7.02 8.02
CA PHE A 40 -18.96 8.06 7.87
C PHE A 40 -19.16 8.90 6.61
N GLY A 41 -19.41 8.23 5.48
CA GLY A 41 -19.68 8.88 4.20
C GLY A 41 -20.98 9.70 4.23
N LEU A 42 -22.03 9.19 4.87
CA LEU A 42 -23.31 9.88 5.00
C LEU A 42 -23.20 11.14 5.87
N VAL A 43 -22.44 11.09 6.97
CA VAL A 43 -22.13 12.27 7.80
C VAL A 43 -21.39 13.33 6.98
N ALA A 44 -20.34 12.93 6.25
CA ALA A 44 -19.61 13.84 5.39
C ALA A 44 -20.51 14.45 4.30
N LEU A 45 -21.34 13.65 3.63
CA LEU A 45 -22.31 14.11 2.63
C LEU A 45 -23.33 15.11 3.23
N ARG A 46 -23.84 14.81 4.42
CA ARG A 46 -24.77 15.72 5.10
C ARG A 46 -24.14 17.07 5.43
N LEU A 47 -22.89 17.08 5.86
CA LEU A 47 -22.13 18.30 6.12
C LEU A 47 -21.88 19.09 4.84
N CYS A 48 -21.44 18.42 3.76
CA CYS A 48 -21.28 19.03 2.45
C CYS A 48 -22.57 19.68 1.96
N THR A 49 -23.70 18.96 2.06
CA THR A 49 -25.01 19.50 1.68
C THR A 49 -25.37 20.74 2.49
N SER A 50 -25.10 20.72 3.81
CA SER A 50 -25.38 21.89 4.68
C SER A 50 -24.54 23.10 4.26
N VAL A 51 -23.25 22.92 4.00
CA VAL A 51 -22.34 23.99 3.58
C VAL A 51 -22.74 24.55 2.21
N CYS A 52 -23.00 23.68 1.23
CA CYS A 52 -23.41 24.11 -0.12
C CYS A 52 -24.72 24.90 -0.08
N TYR A 53 -25.71 24.38 0.67
CA TYR A 53 -27.00 25.07 0.84
C TYR A 53 -26.85 26.43 1.51
N SER A 54 -26.14 26.50 2.64
CA SER A 54 -25.90 27.76 3.35
C SER A 54 -25.19 28.78 2.47
N THR A 55 -24.18 28.36 1.70
CA THR A 55 -23.44 29.25 0.79
C THR A 55 -24.33 29.76 -0.35
N ALA A 56 -25.15 28.90 -0.95
CA ALA A 56 -26.06 29.28 -2.01
C ALA A 56 -27.15 30.26 -1.51
N GLU A 57 -27.67 30.04 -0.31
CA GLU A 57 -28.67 30.96 0.29
C GLU A 57 -28.06 32.29 0.74
N LEU A 58 -26.82 32.30 1.27
CA LEU A 58 -26.10 33.53 1.62
C LEU A 58 -25.83 34.40 0.39
N THR A 59 -25.62 33.81 -0.78
CA THR A 59 -25.49 34.58 -2.04
C THR A 59 -26.78 35.35 -2.37
N LYS A 60 -27.94 34.79 -2.03
CA LYS A 60 -29.26 35.44 -2.25
C LYS A 60 -29.66 36.37 -1.11
N ARG A 61 -29.22 36.10 0.10
CA ARG A 61 -29.59 36.81 1.33
C ARG A 61 -28.36 37.01 2.21
N PRO A 62 -27.46 37.94 1.86
CA PRO A 62 -26.15 38.12 2.52
C PRO A 62 -26.26 38.54 3.99
N ASP A 63 -27.34 39.19 4.39
CA ASP A 63 -27.56 39.67 5.75
C ASP A 63 -28.20 38.64 6.71
N ASN A 64 -28.38 37.38 6.25
CA ASN A 64 -29.00 36.35 7.07
C ASN A 64 -27.96 35.67 7.99
N GLU A 65 -27.80 36.23 9.20
CA GLU A 65 -26.86 35.71 10.21
C GLU A 65 -27.15 34.26 10.63
N TYR A 66 -28.40 33.80 10.58
CA TYR A 66 -28.76 32.41 10.93
C TYR A 66 -28.06 31.38 10.02
N LEU A 67 -27.89 31.69 8.75
CA LEU A 67 -27.20 30.80 7.80
C LEU A 67 -25.70 30.72 8.09
N GLN A 68 -25.12 31.75 8.72
CA GLN A 68 -23.69 31.79 9.07
C GLN A 68 -23.39 30.94 10.33
N VAL A 69 -24.32 30.83 11.26
CA VAL A 69 -24.13 30.13 12.54
C VAL A 69 -23.77 28.66 12.36
N SER A 70 -24.35 27.99 11.38
CA SER A 70 -24.11 26.55 11.13
C SER A 70 -23.02 26.28 10.08
N ALA A 71 -22.72 27.23 9.20
CA ALA A 71 -21.77 27.03 8.10
C ALA A 71 -20.34 26.82 8.60
N LYS A 72 -19.85 27.68 9.50
CA LYS A 72 -18.46 27.56 10.01
C LYS A 72 -18.22 26.26 10.79
N PRO A 73 -19.06 25.83 11.75
CA PRO A 73 -18.89 24.56 12.41
C PRO A 73 -18.93 23.36 11.45
N ALA A 74 -19.74 23.40 10.39
CA ALA A 74 -19.80 22.34 9.40
C ALA A 74 -18.51 22.27 8.57
N TRP A 75 -17.93 23.40 8.19
CA TRP A 75 -16.62 23.47 7.52
C TRP A 75 -15.50 22.93 8.42
N ASP A 76 -15.45 23.35 9.68
CA ASP A 76 -14.44 22.92 10.64
C ASP A 76 -14.53 21.41 10.89
N LEU A 77 -15.75 20.85 10.92
CA LEU A 77 -15.93 19.42 11.06
C LEU A 77 -15.55 18.65 9.79
N LEU A 78 -15.88 19.15 8.61
CA LEU A 78 -15.45 18.54 7.33
C LEU A 78 -13.91 18.51 7.22
N ALA A 79 -13.23 19.60 7.63
CA ALA A 79 -11.77 19.63 7.65
C ALA A 79 -11.20 18.54 8.57
N LYS A 80 -11.81 18.35 9.76
CA LYS A 80 -11.41 17.30 10.72
C LYS A 80 -11.71 15.89 10.21
N LEU A 81 -12.84 15.68 9.52
CA LEU A 81 -13.17 14.35 8.97
C LEU A 81 -12.13 13.85 7.97
N ARG A 82 -11.41 14.75 7.28
CA ARG A 82 -10.32 14.37 6.35
C ARG A 82 -9.11 13.74 7.04
N GLU A 83 -8.99 13.89 8.36
CA GLU A 83 -7.90 13.29 9.15
C GLU A 83 -8.17 11.81 9.46
N PHE A 84 -9.38 11.31 9.22
CA PHE A 84 -9.77 9.94 9.55
C PHE A 84 -9.84 9.06 8.29
N GLU A 85 -9.33 7.85 8.41
CA GLU A 85 -9.56 6.81 7.42
C GLU A 85 -10.97 6.20 7.64
N PRO A 86 -11.86 6.23 6.64
CA PRO A 86 -13.24 5.74 6.80
C PRO A 86 -13.35 4.30 7.30
N PHE A 87 -12.43 3.44 6.87
CA PHE A 87 -12.36 2.05 7.31
C PHE A 87 -12.13 1.94 8.81
N VAL A 88 -11.21 2.74 9.36
CA VAL A 88 -10.90 2.76 10.80
C VAL A 88 -12.11 3.18 11.62
N VAL A 89 -12.81 4.23 11.16
CA VAL A 89 -14.06 4.67 11.81
C VAL A 89 -15.09 3.55 11.81
N ALA A 90 -15.28 2.87 10.68
CA ALA A 90 -16.23 1.75 10.60
C ALA A 90 -15.83 0.58 11.53
N CYS A 91 -14.54 0.28 11.69
CA CYS A 91 -14.06 -0.73 12.65
C CYS A 91 -14.43 -0.34 14.10
N HIS A 92 -14.18 0.89 14.51
CA HIS A 92 -14.54 1.36 15.85
C HIS A 92 -16.06 1.35 16.10
N LEU A 93 -16.86 1.69 15.08
CA LEU A 93 -18.32 1.63 15.19
C LEU A 93 -18.82 0.19 15.32
N ARG A 94 -18.25 -0.75 14.55
CA ARG A 94 -18.55 -2.19 14.68
C ARG A 94 -18.21 -2.71 16.07
N GLN A 95 -17.02 -2.40 16.57
CA GLN A 95 -16.60 -2.80 17.92
C GLN A 95 -17.58 -2.27 18.99
N ALA A 96 -17.97 -1.00 18.89
CA ALA A 96 -18.92 -0.39 19.81
C ALA A 96 -20.32 -1.05 19.76
N CYS A 97 -20.72 -1.57 18.59
CA CYS A 97 -21.97 -2.31 18.40
C CYS A 97 -21.85 -3.82 18.67
N GLY A 98 -20.68 -4.32 19.13
CA GLY A 98 -20.44 -5.75 19.32
C GLY A 98 -20.42 -6.56 18.04
N MET A 99 -20.21 -5.92 16.90
CA MET A 99 -20.14 -6.57 15.58
C MET A 99 -18.71 -6.94 15.22
N PRO A 100 -18.49 -8.01 14.42
CA PRO A 100 -17.16 -8.36 13.93
C PRO A 100 -16.60 -7.24 13.02
N THR A 101 -15.34 -6.94 13.18
CA THR A 101 -14.64 -5.90 12.40
C THR A 101 -14.19 -6.41 11.03
N ASP A 102 -14.06 -7.72 10.89
CA ASP A 102 -13.71 -8.41 9.64
C ASP A 102 -14.56 -9.68 9.49
N THR A 103 -15.04 -9.92 8.27
CA THR A 103 -15.86 -11.10 7.89
C THR A 103 -15.03 -12.19 7.21
N GLY A 104 -13.73 -11.97 7.04
CA GLY A 104 -12.81 -12.93 6.43
C GLY A 104 -12.41 -14.07 7.38
N ARG A 105 -11.47 -14.90 6.91
CA ARG A 105 -10.91 -15.99 7.75
C ARG A 105 -10.15 -15.40 8.94
N GLY A 106 -10.29 -16.02 10.11
CA GLY A 106 -9.46 -15.72 11.27
C GLY A 106 -7.97 -15.97 11.01
N LYS A 107 -7.11 -15.31 11.78
CA LYS A 107 -5.65 -15.33 11.64
C LYS A 107 -5.09 -16.77 11.71
N GLU A 108 -5.55 -17.56 12.68
CA GLU A 108 -5.14 -18.96 12.85
C GLU A 108 -5.52 -19.81 11.61
N ALA A 109 -6.74 -19.65 11.11
CA ALA A 109 -7.18 -20.38 9.92
C ALA A 109 -6.40 -20.00 8.65
N ILE A 110 -5.90 -18.75 8.58
CA ILE A 110 -5.01 -18.33 7.49
C ILE A 110 -3.63 -18.97 7.66
N LEU A 111 -3.08 -19.00 8.86
CA LEU A 111 -1.78 -19.62 9.15
C LEU A 111 -1.79 -21.12 8.85
N ASP A 112 -2.82 -21.82 9.29
CA ASP A 112 -3.02 -23.26 8.99
C ASP A 112 -3.13 -23.54 7.49
N ALA A 113 -3.86 -22.69 6.76
CA ALA A 113 -3.98 -22.82 5.31
C ALA A 113 -2.65 -22.52 4.61
N ARG A 114 -1.89 -21.54 5.08
CA ARG A 114 -0.53 -21.23 4.57
C ARG A 114 0.41 -22.42 4.77
N GLU A 115 0.43 -23.03 5.95
CA GLU A 115 1.28 -24.17 6.24
C GLU A 115 0.96 -25.38 5.33
N ARG A 116 -0.32 -25.62 5.06
CA ARG A 116 -0.75 -26.75 4.21
C ARG A 116 -0.55 -26.54 2.72
N HIS A 117 -0.69 -25.31 2.24
CA HIS A 117 -0.85 -25.04 0.81
C HIS A 117 0.20 -24.11 0.20
N LEU A 118 1.01 -23.42 1.01
CA LEU A 118 2.06 -22.53 0.51
C LEU A 118 3.45 -23.09 0.82
N GLY A 119 4.43 -22.73 0.01
CA GLY A 119 5.81 -23.12 0.23
C GLY A 119 6.34 -22.59 1.57
N ARG A 120 7.02 -23.44 2.34
CA ARG A 120 7.57 -23.09 3.67
C ARG A 120 8.60 -21.95 3.64
N ASN A 121 9.14 -21.66 2.47
CA ASN A 121 10.04 -20.51 2.23
C ASN A 121 9.32 -19.17 2.20
N LEU A 122 7.99 -19.14 2.10
CA LEU A 122 7.17 -17.92 2.25
C LEU A 122 6.98 -17.60 3.73
N SER A 123 8.03 -17.06 4.35
CA SER A 123 8.00 -16.67 5.75
C SER A 123 7.05 -15.48 6.00
N VAL A 124 6.54 -15.38 7.21
CA VAL A 124 5.88 -14.18 7.74
C VAL A 124 6.88 -13.29 8.45
N SER A 125 6.65 -11.98 8.46
CA SER A 125 7.65 -11.00 8.93
C SER A 125 7.78 -10.94 10.45
N PHE A 126 6.76 -11.35 11.22
CA PHE A 126 6.68 -11.17 12.67
C PHE A 126 6.37 -12.49 13.38
N ALA A 127 6.84 -12.60 14.63
CA ALA A 127 6.54 -13.77 15.48
C ALA A 127 5.02 -13.89 15.76
N ASP A 128 4.37 -12.75 15.97
CA ASP A 128 2.92 -12.60 15.93
C ASP A 128 2.53 -11.90 14.63
N PRO A 129 2.12 -12.66 13.58
CA PRO A 129 1.85 -12.10 12.27
C PRO A 129 0.65 -11.16 12.27
N LEU A 130 0.76 -10.04 11.57
CA LEU A 130 -0.33 -9.11 11.38
C LEU A 130 -1.24 -9.59 10.23
N LYS A 131 -2.54 -9.55 10.43
CA LYS A 131 -3.52 -9.70 9.37
C LYS A 131 -3.88 -8.31 8.86
N ILE A 132 -3.18 -7.85 7.82
CA ILE A 132 -3.43 -6.55 7.21
C ILE A 132 -4.58 -6.69 6.21
N VAL A 133 -5.58 -5.82 6.34
CA VAL A 133 -6.80 -5.84 5.51
C VAL A 133 -7.00 -4.56 4.71
N ARG A 134 -6.28 -3.49 5.04
CA ARG A 134 -6.38 -2.19 4.37
C ARG A 134 -5.02 -1.49 4.32
N GLY A 135 -4.81 -0.69 3.29
CA GLY A 135 -3.73 0.29 3.21
C GLY A 135 -4.26 1.64 2.73
N ALA A 136 -3.75 2.74 3.29
CA ALA A 136 -4.09 4.09 2.84
C ALA A 136 -2.91 5.04 3.10
N GLY A 137 -2.44 5.72 2.08
CA GLY A 137 -1.28 6.59 2.19
C GLY A 137 -0.04 5.85 2.70
N ALA A 138 0.56 6.31 3.79
CA ALA A 138 1.72 5.68 4.41
C ALA A 138 1.37 4.61 5.47
N TYR A 139 0.10 4.24 5.61
CA TYR A 139 -0.35 3.39 6.71
C TYR A 139 -0.99 2.10 6.22
N LEU A 140 -0.82 1.06 7.04
CA LEU A 140 -1.50 -0.23 6.97
C LEU A 140 -2.45 -0.37 8.15
N TYR A 141 -3.53 -1.12 7.96
CA TYR A 141 -4.56 -1.35 8.99
C TYR A 141 -4.86 -2.83 9.09
N ASP A 142 -4.92 -3.33 10.33
CA ASP A 142 -5.33 -4.70 10.60
C ASP A 142 -6.86 -4.86 10.63
N GLU A 143 -7.31 -6.08 10.85
CA GLU A 143 -8.73 -6.45 10.90
C GLU A 143 -9.50 -5.82 12.07
N GLN A 144 -8.79 -5.24 13.03
CA GLN A 144 -9.37 -4.53 14.17
C GLN A 144 -9.35 -3.00 13.97
N GLY A 145 -8.73 -2.52 12.90
CA GLY A 145 -8.58 -1.10 12.60
C GLY A 145 -7.36 -0.45 13.27
N ALA A 146 -6.46 -1.23 13.84
CA ALA A 146 -5.20 -0.70 14.36
C ALA A 146 -4.31 -0.21 13.20
N GLU A 147 -3.71 0.96 13.39
CA GLU A 147 -2.92 1.66 12.39
C GLU A 147 -1.42 1.40 12.57
N TYR A 148 -0.76 1.07 11.47
CA TYR A 148 0.70 0.83 11.43
C TYR A 148 1.33 1.71 10.36
N LEU A 149 2.33 2.54 10.73
CA LEU A 149 3.13 3.25 9.75
C LEU A 149 3.99 2.25 8.97
N ASP A 150 3.80 2.20 7.66
CA ASP A 150 4.54 1.28 6.80
C ASP A 150 5.94 1.82 6.47
N MET A 151 6.95 1.26 7.13
CA MET A 151 8.36 1.57 6.91
C MET A 151 9.09 0.46 6.14
N VAL A 152 8.36 -0.49 5.55
CA VAL A 152 8.93 -1.70 4.93
C VAL A 152 8.58 -1.81 3.45
N ASN A 153 7.31 -1.56 3.06
CA ASN A 153 6.88 -1.70 1.68
C ASN A 153 7.46 -0.61 0.78
N ASN A 154 8.31 -1.00 -0.15
CA ASN A 154 8.92 -0.12 -1.13
C ASN A 154 8.24 -0.13 -2.51
N VAL A 155 7.13 -0.87 -2.67
CA VAL A 155 6.39 -0.99 -3.93
C VAL A 155 5.41 0.16 -4.14
N CYS A 156 4.79 0.64 -3.07
CA CYS A 156 3.78 1.69 -3.11
C CYS A 156 4.42 3.09 -3.00
N HIS A 157 5.19 3.53 -4.01
CA HIS A 157 5.96 4.78 -3.98
C HIS A 157 5.14 6.04 -3.71
N VAL A 158 3.87 6.07 -4.07
CA VAL A 158 2.94 7.19 -3.83
C VAL A 158 1.97 6.92 -2.69
N GLY A 159 2.24 5.88 -1.91
CA GLY A 159 1.38 5.41 -0.83
C GLY A 159 0.35 4.36 -1.26
N HIS A 160 -0.17 3.63 -0.28
CA HIS A 160 -1.18 2.60 -0.47
C HIS A 160 -2.49 3.19 -1.01
N CYS A 161 -3.09 2.50 -1.95
CA CYS A 161 -4.41 2.83 -2.51
C CYS A 161 -4.54 4.29 -2.97
N HIS A 162 -3.49 4.86 -3.57
CA HIS A 162 -3.52 6.25 -4.04
C HIS A 162 -4.69 6.47 -5.00
N PRO A 163 -5.62 7.41 -4.74
CA PRO A 163 -6.90 7.50 -5.45
C PRO A 163 -6.76 7.64 -6.97
N ARG A 164 -5.80 8.44 -7.44
CA ARG A 164 -5.56 8.62 -8.88
C ARG A 164 -5.04 7.34 -9.55
N VAL A 165 -4.17 6.58 -8.85
CA VAL A 165 -3.63 5.32 -9.37
C VAL A 165 -4.72 4.27 -9.45
N VAL A 166 -5.53 4.13 -8.38
CA VAL A 166 -6.67 3.21 -8.34
C VAL A 166 -7.68 3.54 -9.44
N ALA A 167 -8.07 4.82 -9.59
CA ALA A 167 -9.02 5.25 -10.61
C ALA A 167 -8.50 5.00 -12.03
N ALA A 168 -7.23 5.30 -12.31
CA ALA A 168 -6.63 5.07 -13.62
C ALA A 168 -6.55 3.57 -13.96
N GLY A 169 -6.13 2.74 -12.99
CA GLY A 169 -6.09 1.29 -13.16
C GLY A 169 -7.48 0.69 -13.41
N ALA A 170 -8.47 1.05 -12.60
CA ALA A 170 -9.84 0.60 -12.75
C ALA A 170 -10.44 1.00 -14.12
N ALA A 171 -10.24 2.26 -14.54
CA ALA A 171 -10.71 2.76 -15.83
C ALA A 171 -10.06 2.00 -17.01
N GLN A 172 -8.75 1.74 -16.94
CA GLN A 172 -8.06 0.98 -17.99
C GLN A 172 -8.51 -0.47 -18.04
N MET A 173 -8.65 -1.13 -16.89
CA MET A 173 -9.13 -2.52 -16.82
C MET A 173 -10.56 -2.67 -17.36
N ALA A 174 -11.43 -1.68 -17.11
CA ALA A 174 -12.78 -1.66 -17.67
C ALA A 174 -12.82 -1.40 -19.18
N ARG A 175 -11.80 -0.75 -19.74
CA ARG A 175 -11.70 -0.41 -21.16
C ARG A 175 -11.03 -1.49 -21.98
N LEU A 176 -9.84 -1.91 -21.58
CA LEU A 176 -9.02 -2.87 -22.33
C LEU A 176 -7.91 -3.43 -21.44
N ASN A 177 -7.76 -4.75 -21.46
CA ASN A 177 -6.61 -5.48 -20.94
C ASN A 177 -6.12 -6.45 -22.01
N THR A 178 -5.00 -6.12 -22.69
CA THR A 178 -4.42 -6.90 -23.77
C THR A 178 -2.88 -6.90 -23.72
N ASN A 179 -2.25 -7.62 -24.64
CA ASN A 179 -0.80 -7.70 -24.74
C ASN A 179 -0.23 -6.64 -25.70
N THR A 180 1.11 -6.50 -25.71
CA THR A 180 1.87 -5.51 -26.47
C THR A 180 1.92 -5.77 -27.99
N ARG A 181 1.25 -6.81 -28.51
CA ARG A 181 1.15 -7.04 -29.96
C ARG A 181 0.16 -6.11 -30.64
N PHE A 182 -0.69 -5.44 -29.87
CA PHE A 182 -1.59 -4.42 -30.36
C PHE A 182 -1.06 -3.04 -29.99
N LEU A 183 -1.21 -2.08 -30.91
CA LEU A 183 -0.82 -0.70 -30.64
C LEU A 183 -1.71 -0.08 -29.58
N HIS A 184 -1.10 0.61 -28.64
CA HIS A 184 -1.80 1.32 -27.58
C HIS A 184 -0.98 2.52 -27.09
N ASP A 185 -1.64 3.68 -27.00
CA ASP A 185 -1.01 4.96 -26.66
C ASP A 185 -0.32 4.92 -25.31
N ASN A 186 -0.97 4.35 -24.29
CA ASN A 186 -0.45 4.34 -22.90
C ASN A 186 0.96 3.74 -22.79
N LEU A 187 1.29 2.74 -23.61
CA LEU A 187 2.62 2.13 -23.59
C LEU A 187 3.67 3.12 -24.11
N VAL A 188 3.38 3.80 -25.20
CA VAL A 188 4.30 4.77 -25.83
C VAL A 188 4.44 6.00 -24.94
N ASP A 189 3.32 6.59 -24.51
CA ASP A 189 3.30 7.75 -23.62
C ASP A 189 4.10 7.50 -22.31
N TYR A 190 3.94 6.31 -21.72
CA TYR A 190 4.70 5.94 -20.53
C TYR A 190 6.18 5.79 -20.83
N THR A 191 6.52 5.13 -21.95
CA THR A 191 7.93 4.93 -22.37
C THR A 191 8.63 6.27 -22.60
N GLU A 192 8.03 7.17 -23.36
CA GLU A 192 8.59 8.50 -23.65
C GLU A 192 8.79 9.32 -22.35
N ARG A 193 7.81 9.33 -21.47
CA ARG A 193 7.91 10.03 -20.18
C ARG A 193 8.96 9.42 -19.26
N LEU A 194 9.14 8.10 -19.27
CA LEU A 194 10.20 7.42 -18.50
C LEU A 194 11.56 7.76 -19.05
N LEU A 195 11.76 7.62 -20.36
CA LEU A 195 13.04 7.88 -21.02
C LEU A 195 13.46 9.35 -20.91
N ALA A 196 12.52 10.29 -20.90
CA ALA A 196 12.80 11.71 -20.64
C ALA A 196 13.43 12.00 -19.26
N THR A 197 13.42 11.04 -18.33
CA THR A 197 14.11 11.14 -17.03
C THR A 197 15.49 10.49 -17.02
N MET A 198 15.90 9.89 -18.11
CA MET A 198 17.16 9.16 -18.26
C MET A 198 18.19 9.99 -19.06
N PRO A 199 19.49 9.65 -18.99
CA PRO A 199 20.48 10.18 -19.94
C PRO A 199 20.11 9.82 -21.38
N ASP A 200 20.48 10.69 -22.34
CA ASP A 200 20.10 10.56 -23.76
C ASP A 200 20.57 9.25 -24.40
N GLU A 201 21.66 8.66 -23.88
CA GLU A 201 22.20 7.37 -24.34
C GLU A 201 21.27 6.19 -23.99
N LEU A 202 20.39 6.34 -23.00
CA LEU A 202 19.42 5.33 -22.58
C LEU A 202 18.07 5.59 -23.27
N SER A 203 18.00 5.33 -24.56
CA SER A 203 16.86 5.67 -25.41
C SER A 203 15.87 4.52 -25.67
N VAL A 204 16.10 3.33 -25.09
CA VAL A 204 15.25 2.14 -25.28
C VAL A 204 14.86 1.55 -23.93
N ALA A 205 13.56 1.35 -23.71
CA ALA A 205 13.03 0.69 -22.53
C ALA A 205 12.51 -0.72 -22.86
N MET A 206 12.74 -1.67 -21.96
CA MET A 206 12.20 -3.03 -22.03
C MET A 206 11.37 -3.30 -20.78
N PHE A 207 10.10 -3.61 -20.96
CA PHE A 207 9.17 -3.88 -19.86
C PHE A 207 9.04 -5.39 -19.61
N VAL A 208 9.11 -5.77 -18.35
CA VAL A 208 8.99 -7.14 -17.83
C VAL A 208 8.12 -7.14 -16.58
N ASN A 209 7.81 -8.32 -16.02
CA ASN A 209 6.84 -8.43 -14.93
C ASN A 209 7.46 -8.42 -13.52
N SER A 210 8.78 -8.48 -13.42
CA SER A 210 9.47 -8.49 -12.12
C SER A 210 10.91 -8.01 -12.22
N GLY A 211 11.50 -7.61 -11.07
CA GLY A 211 12.93 -7.31 -10.97
C GLY A 211 13.81 -8.52 -11.31
N SER A 212 13.36 -9.73 -11.02
CA SER A 212 14.06 -10.97 -11.42
C SER A 212 14.15 -11.10 -12.93
N GLU A 213 13.06 -10.87 -13.65
CA GLU A 213 13.05 -10.89 -15.12
C GLU A 213 13.89 -9.75 -15.71
N ALA A 214 13.84 -8.56 -15.10
CA ALA A 214 14.66 -7.43 -15.54
C ALA A 214 16.16 -7.73 -15.42
N ASN A 215 16.61 -8.26 -14.29
CA ASN A 215 17.99 -8.62 -14.07
C ASN A 215 18.42 -9.81 -14.94
N GLU A 216 17.58 -10.81 -15.12
CA GLU A 216 17.83 -11.93 -16.04
C GLU A 216 18.04 -11.43 -17.48
N LEU A 217 17.16 -10.53 -17.94
CA LEU A 217 17.27 -9.92 -19.27
C LEU A 217 18.54 -9.07 -19.38
N ALA A 218 18.85 -8.23 -18.40
CA ALA A 218 20.03 -7.39 -18.38
C ALA A 218 21.33 -8.23 -18.45
N MET A 219 21.43 -9.29 -17.63
CA MET A 219 22.57 -10.21 -17.66
C MET A 219 22.71 -10.92 -19.01
N ARG A 220 21.61 -11.34 -19.62
CA ARG A 220 21.61 -11.96 -20.95
C ARG A 220 22.07 -10.99 -22.04
N LEU A 221 21.59 -9.75 -22.01
CA LEU A 221 22.03 -8.70 -22.93
C LEU A 221 23.54 -8.39 -22.77
N ALA A 222 24.01 -8.24 -21.53
CA ALA A 222 25.40 -8.00 -21.23
C ALA A 222 26.30 -9.13 -21.76
N ARG A 223 25.95 -10.40 -21.50
CA ARG A 223 26.68 -11.57 -22.02
C ARG A 223 26.71 -11.60 -23.54
N THR A 224 25.61 -11.30 -24.20
CA THR A 224 25.50 -11.29 -25.66
C THR A 224 26.37 -10.17 -26.25
N PHE A 225 26.37 -9.00 -25.65
CA PHE A 225 27.10 -7.83 -26.12
C PHE A 225 28.62 -7.98 -25.90
N THR A 226 29.05 -8.47 -24.74
CA THR A 226 30.46 -8.55 -24.36
C THR A 226 31.12 -9.87 -24.77
N GLY A 227 30.35 -10.91 -25.02
CA GLY A 227 30.87 -12.28 -25.18
C GLY A 227 31.36 -12.92 -23.86
N SER A 228 31.34 -12.18 -22.74
CA SER A 228 31.78 -12.65 -21.42
C SER A 228 30.64 -13.21 -20.59
N ARG A 229 30.95 -14.19 -19.72
CA ARG A 229 30.05 -14.73 -18.72
C ARG A 229 30.33 -14.19 -17.32
N GLU A 230 31.46 -13.49 -17.14
CA GLU A 230 31.93 -12.99 -15.85
C GLU A 230 31.06 -11.85 -15.32
N PHE A 231 30.79 -11.87 -14.02
CA PHE A 231 30.08 -10.81 -13.29
C PHE A 231 30.79 -10.43 -12.00
N LEU A 232 30.81 -9.13 -11.72
CA LEU A 232 31.15 -8.59 -10.42
C LEU A 232 29.88 -8.27 -9.67
N VAL A 233 29.74 -8.75 -8.43
CA VAL A 233 28.56 -8.53 -7.57
C VAL A 233 29.00 -7.96 -6.23
N VAL A 234 28.17 -7.11 -5.64
CA VAL A 234 28.45 -6.51 -4.33
C VAL A 234 28.06 -7.49 -3.22
N ASP A 235 28.92 -7.62 -2.21
CA ASP A 235 28.69 -8.46 -1.04
C ASP A 235 27.32 -8.18 -0.38
N GLY A 236 26.56 -9.23 -0.05
CA GLY A 236 25.23 -9.16 0.51
C GLY A 236 24.11 -8.78 -0.48
N ALA A 237 24.42 -8.54 -1.76
CA ALA A 237 23.41 -8.15 -2.75
C ALA A 237 22.44 -9.30 -3.08
N TYR A 238 21.20 -8.91 -3.43
CA TYR A 238 20.14 -9.79 -3.93
C TYR A 238 19.63 -9.27 -5.27
N HIS A 239 19.59 -10.13 -6.29
CA HIS A 239 19.25 -9.75 -7.66
C HIS A 239 17.96 -10.38 -8.19
N GLY A 240 17.37 -11.30 -7.47
CA GLY A 240 16.13 -11.97 -7.88
C GLY A 240 16.14 -13.48 -7.63
N ASN A 241 15.14 -14.16 -8.18
CA ASN A 241 14.87 -15.58 -7.89
C ASN A 241 14.85 -16.47 -9.15
N THR A 242 15.37 -16.00 -10.29
CA THR A 242 15.72 -16.87 -11.43
C THR A 242 17.09 -17.51 -11.19
N ASN A 243 17.43 -18.57 -11.91
CA ASN A 243 18.70 -19.25 -11.71
C ASN A 243 19.91 -18.31 -11.84
N ALA A 244 19.97 -17.50 -12.91
CA ALA A 244 21.05 -16.56 -13.08
C ALA A 244 21.08 -15.48 -11.98
N CYS A 245 19.92 -15.03 -11.52
CA CYS A 245 19.83 -14.08 -10.40
C CYS A 245 20.29 -14.71 -9.08
N VAL A 246 19.96 -15.98 -8.81
CA VAL A 246 20.40 -16.71 -7.61
C VAL A 246 21.92 -16.90 -7.65
N GLU A 247 22.48 -17.31 -8.79
CA GLU A 247 23.93 -17.45 -9.02
C GLU A 247 24.68 -16.12 -8.81
N ALA A 248 24.06 -14.99 -9.16
CA ALA A 248 24.63 -13.65 -8.99
C ALA A 248 24.37 -13.02 -7.62
N SER A 249 23.66 -13.69 -6.69
CA SER A 249 23.25 -13.10 -5.43
C SER A 249 24.05 -13.64 -4.23
N PRO A 250 25.02 -12.89 -3.68
CA PRO A 250 25.72 -13.26 -2.45
C PRO A 250 24.76 -13.55 -1.30
N TYR A 251 23.68 -12.79 -1.18
CA TYR A 251 22.60 -13.07 -0.22
C TYR A 251 22.06 -14.51 -0.28
N LYS A 252 22.10 -15.14 -1.47
CA LYS A 252 21.64 -16.52 -1.68
C LYS A 252 22.77 -17.52 -1.56
N PHE A 253 23.86 -17.35 -2.31
CA PHE A 253 24.92 -18.36 -2.35
C PHE A 253 25.81 -18.41 -1.10
N ASP A 254 25.91 -17.31 -0.32
CA ASP A 254 26.57 -17.28 1.00
C ASP A 254 25.59 -17.55 2.15
N GLY A 255 24.28 -17.55 1.88
CA GLY A 255 23.23 -17.76 2.87
C GLY A 255 22.97 -19.24 3.20
N PRO A 256 22.04 -19.52 4.11
CA PRO A 256 21.67 -20.89 4.46
C PRO A 256 21.23 -21.71 3.26
N GLY A 257 21.89 -22.84 3.02
CA GLY A 257 21.65 -23.72 1.85
C GLY A 257 22.36 -23.28 0.57
N GLY A 258 23.13 -22.20 0.61
CA GLY A 258 23.96 -21.74 -0.49
C GLY A 258 25.17 -22.67 -0.72
N GLN A 259 25.71 -22.64 -1.94
CA GLN A 259 26.85 -23.47 -2.37
C GLN A 259 28.09 -22.64 -2.71
N GLY A 260 28.12 -21.38 -2.30
CA GLY A 260 29.17 -20.42 -2.67
C GLY A 260 28.97 -19.81 -4.06
N ALA A 261 29.85 -18.86 -4.40
CA ALA A 261 29.82 -18.20 -5.71
C ALA A 261 30.22 -19.18 -6.81
N PRO A 262 29.49 -19.23 -7.94
CA PRO A 262 29.93 -19.97 -9.12
C PRO A 262 31.22 -19.32 -9.71
N SER A 263 32.00 -20.08 -10.48
CA SER A 263 33.31 -19.66 -10.99
C SER A 263 33.30 -18.38 -11.84
N HIS A 264 32.16 -18.05 -12.44
CA HIS A 264 31.96 -16.85 -13.27
C HIS A 264 31.44 -15.65 -12.51
N VAL A 265 31.33 -15.72 -11.16
CA VAL A 265 30.87 -14.63 -10.30
C VAL A 265 31.94 -14.28 -9.30
N SER A 266 32.42 -13.05 -9.35
CA SER A 266 33.39 -12.49 -8.40
C SER A 266 32.68 -11.50 -7.48
N LYS A 267 32.94 -11.60 -6.17
CA LYS A 267 32.36 -10.76 -5.15
C LYS A 267 33.28 -9.61 -4.77
N VAL A 268 32.77 -8.40 -4.71
CA VAL A 268 33.45 -7.21 -4.19
C VAL A 268 32.79 -6.75 -2.90
N LEU A 269 33.57 -6.14 -2.02
CA LEU A 269 33.08 -5.64 -0.73
C LEU A 269 32.11 -4.47 -0.96
N LEU A 270 31.03 -4.46 -0.15
CA LEU A 270 30.16 -3.29 -0.08
C LEU A 270 30.94 -2.10 0.49
N PRO A 271 30.99 -0.93 -0.22
CA PRO A 271 31.52 0.29 0.36
C PRO A 271 30.71 0.72 1.57
N ASP A 272 31.28 0.57 2.76
CA ASP A 272 30.64 0.92 4.03
C ASP A 272 31.62 1.66 4.92
N PRO A 273 31.68 3.01 4.84
CA PRO A 273 32.63 3.81 5.62
C PRO A 273 32.36 3.77 7.13
N TYR A 274 31.21 3.27 7.57
CA TYR A 274 30.88 3.14 8.99
C TYR A 274 31.42 1.85 9.61
N ARG A 275 31.37 0.72 8.89
CA ARG A 275 31.73 -0.60 9.40
C ARG A 275 33.09 -1.09 8.91
N ARG A 276 33.56 -0.57 7.79
CA ARG A 276 34.79 -0.99 7.12
C ARG A 276 35.58 0.26 6.75
N SER A 277 36.76 0.42 7.34
CA SER A 277 37.72 1.37 6.83
C SER A 277 38.06 0.96 5.41
N SER A 278 37.94 1.90 4.48
CA SER A 278 38.31 1.78 3.07
C SER A 278 39.75 1.34 2.91
#